data_8ce3c23cfb1caf40dfbbd827a4e34c1e
#
_entry.id   8ce3c23cfb1caf40dfbbd827a4e34c1e
#
_cell.length_a   1.000
_cell.length_b   1.000
_cell.length_c   1.000
_cell.angle_alpha   90.00
_cell.angle_beta   90.00
_cell.angle_gamma   90.00
#
_symmetry.space_group_name_H-M   'P 1'
#
loop_
_entity.id
_entity.type
_entity.pdbx_description
1 polymer ?
#
loop_
_entity_poly.entity_id
_entity_poly.type
_entity_poly.pdbx_seq_one_letter_code
_entity_poly.pdbx_strand_id
1 'polypeptide(L)'
;VSAATETLTRSQAARRGRVIEAAFALAGEGGYDAVQMRDVATTASVALGTIYRYFSSKDHLLAACQVEWTKDVQRRLAQRPPAGDTPADRVVDVVRRATRSMERRPLLAAALITAISSPDPAVSECQQETTVVMGQVLSTAMDGVDGELRETVVRILSHVWFSTLLGWVNGWYPVRQVGDDLEDAARLLLQNA
;
A
#
# COMPACT_ATOMS: atom_id res chain seq x y z
N VAL A 1 0.69 5.02 26.71
CA VAL A 1 -0.28 6.12 26.76
C VAL A 1 -0.90 6.18 25.38
N SER A 2 -2.14 5.67 25.27
CA SER A 2 -2.91 5.62 24.03
C SER A 2 -3.26 7.04 23.62
N ALA A 3 -2.68 7.54 22.50
CA ALA A 3 -3.17 8.75 21.86
C ALA A 3 -4.57 8.43 21.30
N ALA A 4 -5.59 9.06 21.90
CA ALA A 4 -6.95 8.97 21.42
C ALA A 4 -6.98 9.44 19.95
N THR A 5 -7.37 8.56 19.04
CA THR A 5 -7.60 8.89 17.63
C THR A 5 -8.72 9.91 17.58
N GLU A 6 -8.38 11.19 17.49
CA GLU A 6 -9.35 12.28 17.41
C GLU A 6 -10.20 12.07 16.15
N THR A 7 -11.48 11.82 16.33
CA THR A 7 -12.41 11.59 15.21
C THR A 7 -12.55 12.89 14.42
N LEU A 8 -12.00 12.92 13.21
CA LEU A 8 -12.07 14.08 12.32
C LEU A 8 -13.53 14.47 12.03
N THR A 9 -13.82 15.77 12.06
CA THR A 9 -15.12 16.26 11.58
C THR A 9 -15.24 15.97 10.07
N ARG A 10 -16.48 15.92 9.54
CA ARG A 10 -16.73 15.72 8.10
C ARG A 10 -15.91 16.71 7.23
N SER A 11 -15.83 17.98 7.63
CA SER A 11 -15.04 18.99 6.92
C SER A 11 -13.54 18.76 6.99
N GLN A 12 -13.03 18.25 8.12
CA GLN A 12 -11.62 17.89 8.28
C GLN A 12 -11.27 16.66 7.44
N ALA A 13 -12.12 15.63 7.45
CA ALA A 13 -11.95 14.44 6.62
C ALA A 13 -11.94 14.79 5.11
N ALA A 14 -12.87 15.65 4.67
CA ALA A 14 -12.91 16.11 3.28
C ALA A 14 -11.63 16.88 2.89
N ARG A 15 -11.12 17.74 3.78
CA ARG A 15 -9.84 18.45 3.53
C ARG A 15 -8.65 17.50 3.48
N ARG A 16 -8.56 16.55 4.41
CA ARG A 16 -7.53 15.51 4.39
C ARG A 16 -7.59 14.69 3.10
N GLY A 17 -8.78 14.32 2.62
CA GLY A 17 -8.97 13.63 1.36
C GLY A 17 -8.43 14.41 0.16
N ARG A 18 -8.75 15.71 0.03
CA ARG A 18 -8.20 16.54 -1.05
C ARG A 18 -6.67 16.64 -1.04
N VAL A 19 -6.05 16.69 0.14
CA VAL A 19 -4.58 16.69 0.27
C VAL A 19 -3.99 15.38 -0.24
N ILE A 20 -4.58 14.24 0.10
CA ILE A 20 -4.18 12.92 -0.40
C ILE A 20 -4.35 12.83 -1.92
N GLU A 21 -5.48 13.28 -2.47
CA GLU A 21 -5.72 13.29 -3.92
C GLU A 21 -4.69 14.14 -4.67
N ALA A 22 -4.35 15.33 -4.14
CA ALA A 22 -3.31 16.19 -4.71
C ALA A 22 -1.93 15.51 -4.69
N ALA A 23 -1.57 14.86 -3.58
CA ALA A 23 -0.32 14.12 -3.49
C ALA A 23 -0.27 12.93 -4.47
N PHE A 24 -1.39 12.21 -4.65
CA PHE A 24 -1.50 11.16 -5.67
C PHE A 24 -1.28 11.68 -7.08
N ALA A 25 -1.86 12.83 -7.43
CA ALA A 25 -1.70 13.43 -8.75
C ALA A 25 -0.23 13.79 -9.01
N LEU A 26 0.39 14.56 -8.12
CA LEU A 26 1.78 14.97 -8.24
C LEU A 26 2.76 13.79 -8.29
N ALA A 27 2.56 12.78 -7.42
CA ALA A 27 3.39 11.58 -7.43
C ALA A 27 3.20 10.76 -8.71
N GLY A 28 2.00 10.76 -9.28
CA GLY A 28 1.71 10.08 -10.55
C GLY A 28 2.37 10.75 -11.76
N GLU A 29 2.55 12.07 -11.74
CA GLU A 29 3.15 12.86 -12.81
C GLU A 29 4.68 12.86 -12.78
N GLY A 30 5.28 13.01 -11.59
CA GLY A 30 6.72 13.20 -11.46
C GLY A 30 7.40 12.41 -10.34
N GLY A 31 6.75 11.41 -9.77
CA GLY A 31 7.33 10.54 -8.74
C GLY A 31 7.51 11.24 -7.38
N TYR A 32 8.40 10.69 -6.57
CA TYR A 32 8.64 11.14 -5.22
C TYR A 32 9.10 12.61 -5.14
N ASP A 33 10.00 13.03 -6.03
CA ASP A 33 10.59 14.37 -6.00
C ASP A 33 9.62 15.48 -6.43
N ALA A 34 8.62 15.14 -7.24
CA ALA A 34 7.56 16.08 -7.64
C ALA A 34 6.60 16.43 -6.50
N VAL A 35 6.55 15.61 -5.45
CA VAL A 35 5.69 15.89 -4.30
C VAL A 35 6.38 16.86 -3.35
N GLN A 36 6.04 18.16 -3.49
CA GLN A 36 6.46 19.20 -2.56
C GLN A 36 5.25 19.66 -1.74
N MET A 37 5.40 19.82 -0.43
CA MET A 37 4.28 20.16 0.48
C MET A 37 3.58 21.49 0.09
N ARG A 38 4.31 22.43 -0.53
CA ARG A 38 3.74 23.69 -1.04
C ARG A 38 2.87 23.47 -2.27
N ASP A 39 3.32 22.59 -3.19
CA ASP A 39 2.58 22.31 -4.42
C ASP A 39 1.33 21.47 -4.11
N VAL A 40 1.42 20.55 -3.15
CA VAL A 40 0.26 19.82 -2.60
C VAL A 40 -0.75 20.81 -2.00
N ALA A 41 -0.30 21.82 -1.23
CA ALA A 41 -1.18 22.84 -0.64
C ALA A 41 -1.93 23.64 -1.72
N THR A 42 -1.22 24.05 -2.75
CA THR A 42 -1.79 24.77 -3.90
C THR A 42 -2.81 23.92 -4.64
N THR A 43 -2.44 22.68 -5.00
CA THR A 43 -3.31 21.74 -5.74
C THR A 43 -4.55 21.38 -4.93
N ALA A 44 -4.41 21.14 -3.63
CA ALA A 44 -5.53 20.80 -2.73
C ALA A 44 -6.39 22.02 -2.33
N SER A 45 -5.98 23.24 -2.71
CA SER A 45 -6.62 24.49 -2.30
C SER A 45 -6.76 24.60 -0.77
N VAL A 46 -5.65 24.37 -0.04
CA VAL A 46 -5.56 24.52 1.42
C VAL A 46 -4.32 25.30 1.81
N ALA A 47 -4.33 25.90 3.00
CA ALA A 47 -3.13 26.53 3.54
C ALA A 47 -2.07 25.46 3.89
N LEU A 48 -0.79 25.76 3.68
CA LEU A 48 0.32 24.85 3.99
C LEU A 48 0.30 24.40 5.46
N GLY A 49 -0.01 25.26 6.41
CA GLY A 49 -0.17 24.91 7.82
C GLY A 49 -1.31 23.91 8.09
N THR A 50 -2.31 23.87 7.20
CA THR A 50 -3.37 22.85 7.28
C THR A 50 -2.84 21.46 6.95
N ILE A 51 -1.91 21.34 5.99
CA ILE A 51 -1.27 20.07 5.67
C ILE A 51 -0.45 19.59 6.86
N TYR A 52 0.41 20.43 7.43
CA TYR A 52 1.27 20.06 8.56
C TYR A 52 0.51 19.69 9.83
N ARG A 53 -0.77 20.06 9.93
CA ARG A 53 -1.64 19.58 11.00
C ARG A 53 -2.08 18.12 10.83
N TYR A 54 -2.12 17.60 9.58
CA TYR A 54 -2.48 16.22 9.28
C TYR A 54 -1.28 15.31 9.04
N PHE A 55 -0.20 15.86 8.49
CA PHE A 55 0.96 15.10 8.03
C PHE A 55 2.24 15.81 8.45
N SER A 56 3.04 15.15 9.28
CA SER A 56 4.30 15.68 9.82
C SER A 56 5.36 15.95 8.75
N SER A 57 5.33 15.16 7.66
CA SER A 57 6.32 15.18 6.60
C SER A 57 5.71 14.78 5.25
N LYS A 58 6.49 14.94 4.17
CA LYS A 58 6.17 14.39 2.85
C LYS A 58 6.02 12.87 2.91
N ASP A 59 6.91 12.21 3.62
CA ASP A 59 6.89 10.76 3.75
C ASP A 59 5.64 10.28 4.48
N HIS A 60 5.23 10.96 5.56
CA HIS A 60 3.98 10.67 6.24
C HIS A 60 2.76 10.85 5.31
N LEU A 61 2.74 11.93 4.51
CA LEU A 61 1.66 12.15 3.53
C LEU A 61 1.62 11.02 2.49
N LEU A 62 2.76 10.65 1.91
CA LEU A 62 2.82 9.57 0.92
C LEU A 62 2.54 8.20 1.53
N ALA A 63 2.95 7.94 2.77
CA ALA A 63 2.57 6.73 3.49
C ALA A 63 1.06 6.65 3.73
N ALA A 64 0.41 7.77 4.06
CA ALA A 64 -1.05 7.83 4.14
C ALA A 64 -1.72 7.61 2.76
N CYS A 65 -1.10 8.08 1.67
CA CYS A 65 -1.53 7.73 0.32
C CYS A 65 -1.42 6.20 0.08
N GLN A 66 -0.35 5.56 0.52
CA GLN A 66 -0.20 4.10 0.41
C GLN A 66 -1.34 3.35 1.12
N VAL A 67 -1.73 3.78 2.31
CA VAL A 67 -2.89 3.22 3.04
C VAL A 67 -4.16 3.31 2.19
N GLU A 68 -4.46 4.48 1.63
CA GLU A 68 -5.66 4.67 0.80
C GLU A 68 -5.61 3.84 -0.49
N TRP A 69 -4.44 3.70 -1.12
CA TRP A 69 -4.28 2.80 -2.27
C TRP A 69 -4.58 1.35 -1.88
N THR A 70 -4.03 0.88 -0.76
CA THR A 70 -4.24 -0.51 -0.30
C THR A 70 -5.72 -0.77 0.04
N LYS A 71 -6.40 0.19 0.67
CA LYS A 71 -7.85 0.13 0.89
C LYS A 71 -8.64 0.09 -0.43
N ASP A 72 -8.17 0.79 -1.46
CA ASP A 72 -8.80 0.72 -2.78
C ASP A 72 -8.62 -0.66 -3.43
N VAL A 73 -7.44 -1.26 -3.31
CA VAL A 73 -7.21 -2.67 -3.72
C VAL A 73 -8.17 -3.61 -2.99
N GLN A 74 -8.32 -3.46 -1.67
CA GLN A 74 -9.25 -4.26 -0.87
C GLN A 74 -10.70 -4.10 -1.37
N ARG A 75 -11.17 -2.87 -1.61
CA ARG A 75 -12.53 -2.61 -2.14
C ARG A 75 -12.76 -3.27 -3.50
N ARG A 76 -11.78 -3.20 -4.40
CA ARG A 76 -11.87 -3.83 -5.74
C ARG A 76 -11.91 -5.35 -5.65
N LEU A 77 -11.15 -5.93 -4.74
CA LEU A 77 -11.15 -7.39 -4.52
C LEU A 77 -12.47 -7.86 -3.88
N ALA A 78 -13.08 -7.05 -3.00
CA ALA A 78 -14.40 -7.32 -2.47
C ALA A 78 -15.49 -7.35 -3.57
N GLN A 79 -15.36 -6.46 -4.58
CA GLN A 79 -16.27 -6.44 -5.75
C GLN A 79 -15.98 -7.56 -6.76
N ARG A 80 -14.75 -7.99 -6.86
CA ARG A 80 -14.31 -9.08 -7.73
C ARG A 80 -13.40 -10.03 -6.95
N PRO A 81 -13.97 -11.02 -6.27
CA PRO A 81 -13.21 -11.95 -5.44
C PRO A 81 -12.03 -12.60 -6.19
N PRO A 82 -11.00 -13.04 -5.46
CA PRO A 82 -9.87 -13.74 -6.04
C PRO A 82 -10.33 -15.01 -6.78
N ALA A 83 -9.79 -15.24 -7.96
CA ALA A 83 -10.11 -16.39 -8.80
C ALA A 83 -9.00 -17.45 -8.72
N GLY A 84 -9.41 -18.73 -8.75
CA GLY A 84 -8.51 -19.88 -8.74
C GLY A 84 -9.11 -21.07 -8.01
N ASP A 85 -8.70 -22.26 -8.41
CA ASP A 85 -9.24 -23.53 -7.87
C ASP A 85 -8.59 -23.85 -6.51
N THR A 86 -7.34 -23.47 -6.33
CA THR A 86 -6.58 -23.70 -5.10
C THR A 86 -6.36 -22.40 -4.31
N PRO A 87 -6.06 -22.46 -3.00
CA PRO A 87 -5.65 -21.30 -2.23
C PRO A 87 -4.44 -20.57 -2.85
N ALA A 88 -3.47 -21.33 -3.37
CA ALA A 88 -2.30 -20.77 -4.06
C ALA A 88 -2.71 -19.95 -5.29
N ASP A 89 -3.61 -20.46 -6.14
CA ASP A 89 -4.07 -19.74 -7.33
C ASP A 89 -4.80 -18.45 -6.98
N ARG A 90 -5.63 -18.48 -5.93
CA ARG A 90 -6.33 -17.28 -5.46
C ARG A 90 -5.37 -16.21 -4.91
N VAL A 91 -4.35 -16.61 -4.14
CA VAL A 91 -3.31 -15.71 -3.67
C VAL A 91 -2.51 -15.14 -4.84
N VAL A 92 -2.13 -15.97 -5.82
CA VAL A 92 -1.45 -15.53 -7.05
C VAL A 92 -2.29 -14.50 -7.81
N ASP A 93 -3.61 -14.71 -7.95
CA ASP A 93 -4.49 -13.73 -8.59
C ASP A 93 -4.49 -12.37 -7.85
N VAL A 94 -4.50 -12.38 -6.50
CA VAL A 94 -4.41 -11.17 -5.68
C VAL A 94 -3.09 -10.42 -5.96
N VAL A 95 -1.95 -11.11 -5.81
CA VAL A 95 -0.64 -10.45 -5.96
C VAL A 95 -0.41 -9.95 -7.37
N ARG A 96 -0.85 -10.69 -8.40
CA ARG A 96 -0.78 -10.25 -9.79
C ARG A 96 -1.66 -9.02 -10.08
N ARG A 97 -2.85 -8.92 -9.49
CA ARG A 97 -3.70 -7.73 -9.63
C ARG A 97 -3.06 -6.50 -8.97
N ALA A 98 -2.47 -6.68 -7.79
CA ALA A 98 -1.77 -5.60 -7.09
C ALA A 98 -0.53 -5.14 -7.88
N THR A 99 0.31 -6.05 -8.37
CA THR A 99 1.49 -5.74 -9.17
C THR A 99 1.13 -5.03 -10.46
N ARG A 100 0.11 -5.50 -11.20
CA ARG A 100 -0.39 -4.80 -12.41
C ARG A 100 -0.87 -3.38 -12.13
N SER A 101 -1.41 -3.12 -10.93
CA SER A 101 -1.80 -1.76 -10.54
C SER A 101 -0.58 -0.85 -10.40
N MET A 102 0.54 -1.38 -9.90
CA MET A 102 1.83 -0.67 -9.81
C MET A 102 2.45 -0.44 -11.18
N GLU A 103 2.43 -1.45 -12.06
CA GLU A 103 2.94 -1.35 -13.44
C GLU A 103 2.24 -0.24 -14.26
N ARG A 104 0.96 -0.04 -14.02
CA ARG A 104 0.18 1.02 -14.70
C ARG A 104 0.53 2.43 -14.23
N ARG A 105 1.09 2.58 -13.04
CA ARG A 105 1.42 3.87 -12.39
C ARG A 105 2.79 3.79 -11.68
N PRO A 106 3.88 3.51 -12.43
CA PRO A 106 5.16 3.16 -11.84
C PRO A 106 5.76 4.31 -11.01
N LEU A 107 5.64 5.56 -11.48
CA LEU A 107 6.13 6.73 -10.74
C LEU A 107 5.43 6.89 -9.39
N LEU A 108 4.10 6.78 -9.38
CA LEU A 108 3.33 6.82 -8.15
C LEU A 108 3.71 5.68 -7.21
N ALA A 109 3.72 4.43 -7.72
CA ALA A 109 4.06 3.27 -6.90
C ALA A 109 5.47 3.39 -6.29
N ALA A 110 6.46 3.79 -7.09
CA ALA A 110 7.81 4.02 -6.59
C ALA A 110 7.87 5.12 -5.51
N ALA A 111 7.13 6.23 -5.70
CA ALA A 111 7.07 7.30 -4.70
C ALA A 111 6.50 6.83 -3.36
N LEU A 112 5.44 6.03 -3.38
CA LEU A 112 4.82 5.48 -2.18
C LEU A 112 5.76 4.50 -1.46
N ILE A 113 6.43 3.60 -2.20
CA ILE A 113 7.38 2.64 -1.63
C ILE A 113 8.62 3.35 -1.06
N THR A 114 9.11 4.39 -1.73
CA THR A 114 10.22 5.21 -1.19
C THR A 114 9.84 5.83 0.16
N ALA A 115 8.65 6.40 0.26
CA ALA A 115 8.20 7.07 1.48
C ALA A 115 8.05 6.13 2.68
N ILE A 116 7.55 4.91 2.48
CA ILE A 116 7.37 3.95 3.57
C ILE A 116 8.68 3.36 4.12
N SER A 117 9.81 3.65 3.48
CA SER A 117 11.14 3.30 3.99
C SER A 117 11.69 4.34 4.98
N SER A 118 10.97 5.45 5.23
CA SER A 118 11.35 6.49 6.19
C SER A 118 11.24 5.99 7.63
N PRO A 119 12.19 6.36 8.52
CA PRO A 119 12.15 5.99 9.94
C PRO A 119 11.18 6.85 10.77
N ASP A 120 10.39 7.73 10.16
CA ASP A 120 9.39 8.56 10.84
C ASP A 120 8.35 7.67 11.54
N PRO A 121 8.08 7.82 12.86
CA PRO A 121 7.06 7.04 13.57
C PRO A 121 5.68 7.09 12.93
N ALA A 122 5.26 8.24 12.39
CA ALA A 122 3.98 8.38 11.72
C ALA A 122 3.91 7.58 10.40
N VAL A 123 5.04 7.38 9.71
CA VAL A 123 5.16 6.48 8.56
C VAL A 123 5.01 5.02 9.02
N SER A 124 5.63 4.66 10.14
CA SER A 124 5.53 3.30 10.72
C SER A 124 4.07 2.94 11.06
N GLU A 125 3.29 3.88 11.59
CA GLU A 125 1.86 3.68 11.86
C GLU A 125 1.07 3.41 10.54
N CYS A 126 1.31 4.20 9.51
CA CYS A 126 0.72 3.99 8.18
C CYS A 126 1.12 2.63 7.58
N GLN A 127 2.37 2.21 7.76
CA GLN A 127 2.85 0.93 7.27
C GLN A 127 2.19 -0.25 8.01
N GLN A 128 2.01 -0.14 9.32
CA GLN A 128 1.26 -1.13 10.10
C GLN A 128 -0.18 -1.27 9.60
N GLU A 129 -0.87 -0.14 9.36
CA GLU A 129 -2.22 -0.15 8.79
C GLU A 129 -2.25 -0.81 7.41
N THR A 130 -1.31 -0.48 6.52
CA THR A 130 -1.16 -1.10 5.20
C THR A 130 -0.98 -2.62 5.32
N THR A 131 -0.12 -3.07 6.25
CA THR A 131 0.15 -4.49 6.50
C THR A 131 -1.11 -5.22 6.98
N VAL A 132 -1.87 -4.62 7.88
CA VAL A 132 -3.13 -5.21 8.37
C VAL A 132 -4.14 -5.34 7.24
N VAL A 133 -4.36 -4.31 6.44
CA VAL A 133 -5.32 -4.34 5.32
C VAL A 133 -4.89 -5.37 4.27
N MET A 134 -3.61 -5.42 3.90
CA MET A 134 -3.11 -6.39 2.93
C MET A 134 -3.16 -7.82 3.49
N GLY A 135 -2.86 -7.99 4.78
CA GLY A 135 -3.01 -9.28 5.45
C GLY A 135 -4.45 -9.81 5.41
N GLN A 136 -5.44 -8.95 5.61
CA GLN A 136 -6.87 -9.30 5.45
C GLN A 136 -7.21 -9.72 4.03
N VAL A 137 -6.68 -9.00 3.03
CA VAL A 137 -6.87 -9.32 1.61
C VAL A 137 -6.30 -10.71 1.28
N LEU A 138 -5.08 -11.00 1.71
CA LEU A 138 -4.44 -12.31 1.50
C LEU A 138 -5.18 -13.42 2.26
N SER A 139 -5.61 -13.16 3.49
CA SER A 139 -6.38 -14.12 4.30
C SER A 139 -7.69 -14.52 3.63
N THR A 140 -8.39 -13.56 2.99
CA THR A 140 -9.62 -13.84 2.24
C THR A 140 -9.37 -14.76 1.04
N ALA A 141 -8.21 -14.66 0.40
CA ALA A 141 -7.83 -15.56 -0.70
C ALA A 141 -7.52 -16.99 -0.23
N MET A 142 -7.23 -17.17 1.06
CA MET A 142 -6.88 -18.44 1.69
C MET A 142 -8.04 -19.02 2.52
N ASP A 143 -9.28 -18.76 2.11
CA ASP A 143 -10.43 -19.40 2.74
C ASP A 143 -10.33 -20.94 2.67
N GLY A 144 -10.59 -21.61 3.81
CA GLY A 144 -10.42 -23.06 3.97
C GLY A 144 -9.00 -23.52 4.38
N VAL A 145 -7.99 -22.65 4.38
CA VAL A 145 -6.65 -22.96 4.88
C VAL A 145 -6.63 -22.87 6.40
N ASP A 146 -5.88 -23.79 7.05
CA ASP A 146 -5.66 -23.76 8.50
C ASP A 146 -5.18 -22.40 8.99
N GLY A 147 -5.63 -21.98 10.18
CA GLY A 147 -5.40 -20.63 10.71
C GLY A 147 -3.93 -20.32 10.95
N GLU A 148 -3.17 -21.25 11.53
CA GLU A 148 -1.75 -21.08 11.83
C GLU A 148 -0.91 -21.01 10.55
N LEU A 149 -1.20 -21.89 9.59
CA LEU A 149 -0.58 -21.87 8.27
C LEU A 149 -0.87 -20.55 7.56
N ARG A 150 -2.14 -20.10 7.55
CA ARG A 150 -2.56 -18.85 6.92
C ARG A 150 -1.83 -17.63 7.49
N GLU A 151 -1.72 -17.50 8.81
CA GLU A 151 -0.97 -16.42 9.46
C GLU A 151 0.51 -16.44 9.07
N THR A 152 1.10 -17.63 9.01
CA THR A 152 2.49 -17.82 8.59
C THR A 152 2.70 -17.42 7.13
N VAL A 153 1.81 -17.83 6.22
CA VAL A 153 1.85 -17.47 4.80
C VAL A 153 1.72 -15.95 4.63
N VAL A 154 0.75 -15.31 5.29
CA VAL A 154 0.58 -13.84 5.25
C VAL A 154 1.85 -13.14 5.68
N ARG A 155 2.45 -13.55 6.79
CA ARG A 155 3.68 -12.94 7.31
C ARG A 155 4.84 -13.09 6.35
N ILE A 156 5.08 -14.29 5.80
CA ILE A 156 6.20 -14.54 4.89
C ILE A 156 5.99 -13.80 3.57
N LEU A 157 4.81 -13.87 2.97
CA LEU A 157 4.49 -13.13 1.73
C LEU A 157 4.63 -11.63 1.91
N SER A 158 4.28 -11.07 3.08
CA SER A 158 4.48 -9.65 3.36
C SER A 158 5.97 -9.27 3.38
N HIS A 159 6.84 -10.12 3.93
CA HIS A 159 8.28 -9.89 3.91
C HIS A 159 8.86 -9.99 2.49
N VAL A 160 8.48 -11.01 1.73
CA VAL A 160 8.89 -11.14 0.31
C VAL A 160 8.44 -9.92 -0.47
N TRP A 161 7.18 -9.51 -0.31
CA TRP A 161 6.62 -8.35 -1.00
C TRP A 161 7.41 -7.08 -0.70
N PHE A 162 7.60 -6.76 0.57
CA PHE A 162 8.33 -5.56 0.95
C PHE A 162 9.76 -5.56 0.41
N SER A 163 10.48 -6.68 0.53
CA SER A 163 11.85 -6.83 0.02
C SER A 163 11.91 -6.65 -1.50
N THR A 164 11.01 -7.28 -2.24
CA THR A 164 10.98 -7.22 -3.70
C THR A 164 10.57 -5.82 -4.21
N LEU A 165 9.63 -5.15 -3.55
CA LEU A 165 9.28 -3.77 -3.85
C LEU A 165 10.48 -2.82 -3.65
N LEU A 166 11.22 -3.00 -2.56
CA LEU A 166 12.40 -2.19 -2.29
C LEU A 166 13.48 -2.40 -3.35
N GLY A 167 13.72 -3.65 -3.77
CA GLY A 167 14.66 -3.96 -4.85
C GLY A 167 14.25 -3.35 -6.18
N TRP A 168 12.96 -3.36 -6.53
CA TRP A 168 12.46 -2.68 -7.72
C TRP A 168 12.71 -1.17 -7.67
N VAL A 169 12.36 -0.50 -6.58
CA VAL A 169 12.54 0.96 -6.44
C VAL A 169 14.01 1.35 -6.51
N ASN A 170 14.91 0.49 -6.01
CA ASN A 170 16.37 0.69 -6.11
C ASN A 170 16.95 0.29 -7.48
N GLY A 171 16.11 -0.14 -8.43
CA GLY A 171 16.55 -0.46 -9.79
C GLY A 171 17.31 -1.79 -9.93
N TRP A 172 17.25 -2.68 -8.93
CA TRP A 172 17.94 -3.99 -8.98
C TRP A 172 17.29 -4.92 -10.00
N TYR A 173 15.99 -4.81 -10.22
CA TYR A 173 15.23 -5.60 -11.18
C TYR A 173 13.90 -4.89 -11.57
N PRO A 174 13.25 -5.33 -12.67
CA PRO A 174 12.01 -4.71 -13.14
C PRO A 174 10.83 -5.04 -12.22
N VAL A 175 9.79 -4.19 -12.23
CA VAL A 175 8.57 -4.37 -11.42
C VAL A 175 7.88 -5.72 -11.65
N ARG A 176 8.00 -6.31 -12.84
CA ARG A 176 7.44 -7.64 -13.15
C ARG A 176 8.00 -8.71 -12.21
N GLN A 177 9.30 -8.64 -11.85
CA GLN A 177 9.95 -9.59 -10.95
C GLN A 177 9.26 -9.64 -9.57
N VAL A 178 8.69 -8.52 -9.11
CA VAL A 178 7.90 -8.49 -7.86
C VAL A 178 6.73 -9.48 -7.92
N GLY A 179 6.02 -9.49 -9.04
CA GLY A 179 4.89 -10.42 -9.23
C GLY A 179 5.33 -11.88 -9.35
N ASP A 180 6.42 -12.11 -10.08
CA ASP A 180 6.96 -13.45 -10.31
C ASP A 180 7.47 -14.08 -8.98
N ASP A 181 8.25 -13.35 -8.19
CA ASP A 181 8.76 -13.82 -6.88
C ASP A 181 7.62 -14.10 -5.89
N LEU A 182 6.58 -13.26 -5.89
CA LEU A 182 5.43 -13.47 -5.02
C LEU A 182 4.59 -14.67 -5.44
N GLU A 183 4.45 -14.93 -6.75
CA GLU A 183 3.79 -16.13 -7.25
C GLU A 183 4.54 -17.38 -6.82
N ASP A 184 5.86 -17.41 -7.03
CA ASP A 184 6.69 -18.55 -6.64
C ASP A 184 6.61 -18.81 -5.13
N ALA A 185 6.71 -17.75 -4.32
CA ALA A 185 6.58 -17.86 -2.87
C ALA A 185 5.18 -18.37 -2.45
N ALA A 186 4.11 -17.88 -3.06
CA ALA A 186 2.75 -18.34 -2.76
C ALA A 186 2.56 -19.81 -3.11
N ARG A 187 3.04 -20.26 -4.27
CA ARG A 187 2.95 -21.66 -4.69
C ARG A 187 3.75 -22.59 -3.79
N LEU A 188 4.97 -22.20 -3.39
CA LEU A 188 5.80 -22.99 -2.48
C LEU A 188 5.18 -23.11 -1.08
N LEU A 189 4.65 -22.00 -0.55
CA LEU A 189 4.07 -21.99 0.81
C LEU A 189 2.73 -22.73 0.91
N LEU A 190 1.96 -22.78 -0.18
CA LEU A 190 0.62 -23.37 -0.22
C LEU A 190 0.55 -24.68 -1.04
N GLN A 191 1.68 -25.30 -1.36
CA GLN A 191 1.74 -26.50 -2.20
C GLN A 191 0.96 -27.70 -1.64
N ASN A 192 0.72 -27.74 -0.33
CA ASN A 192 0.04 -28.81 0.38
C ASN A 192 -1.22 -28.32 1.13
N ALA A 193 -1.74 -27.13 0.79
CA ALA A 193 -2.88 -26.51 1.46
C ALA A 193 -4.22 -26.82 0.77
#